data_1e1d36125e0fafed4d7607a6f7cd73c2
#
_entry.id   1e1d36125e0fafed4d7607a6f7cd73c2
#
_cell.length_a   1.000
_cell.length_b   1.000
_cell.length_c   1.000
_cell.angle_alpha   90.00
_cell.angle_beta   90.00
_cell.angle_gamma   90.00
#
_symmetry.space_group_name_H-M   'P 1'
#
loop_
_entity.id
_entity.type
_entity.pdbx_description
1 polymer ?
#
loop_
_entity_poly.entity_id
_entity_poly.type
_entity_poly.pdbx_seq_one_letter_code
_entity_poly.pdbx_strand_id
1 'polypeptide(L)'
;GAYTNEFAIDVSVKPRTPSRLTEADSGAMLKAMVNRPRKHGAVVIDNPQSARAECLLSENSFGLGYFSGKTLTHFIWLSGEGEHGPYTLEKMGYSNGEQLLELLALLKSLADQIYSIKLREPPEIQLQSMLKRPFREQAIAEKGKYYAEQNTYAWYQLRILDVPVCVAAVSFAGPPVRFNLSLTDPVTEILNTAKQVTAKIKEPWTGVGGDYSVALGTKSKARLVSADKLDKTLPTLSCSVNTFSRLLWGVAPATSLAISDGLQAPHGLLLALDPVFKTGPNPVWDF
;
A
#
# COMPACT_ATOMS: atom_id res chain seq x y z
N GLY A 1 -9.67 -0.19 22.61
CA GLY A 1 -8.68 0.81 22.98
C GLY A 1 -8.02 0.47 24.30
N ALA A 2 -6.70 0.36 24.31
CA ALA A 2 -5.98 0.20 25.57
C ALA A 2 -5.90 1.58 26.26
N TYR A 3 -6.13 1.62 27.55
CA TYR A 3 -5.81 2.81 28.34
C TYR A 3 -4.31 3.11 28.20
N THR A 4 -3.95 4.39 28.18
CA THR A 4 -2.57 4.82 27.96
C THR A 4 -1.59 4.30 28.99
N ASN A 5 -2.01 4.05 30.24
CA ASN A 5 -1.22 3.36 31.27
C ASN A 5 -0.89 1.91 30.88
N GLU A 6 -1.65 1.33 29.95
CA GLU A 6 -1.49 -0.01 29.42
C GLU A 6 -0.90 0.00 28.01
N PHE A 7 -0.80 1.18 27.38
CA PHE A 7 -0.11 1.38 26.10
C PHE A 7 1.39 1.27 26.32
N ALA A 8 1.77 0.14 26.87
CA ALA A 8 3.14 -0.15 27.25
C ALA A 8 3.91 -0.69 26.06
N ILE A 9 4.09 0.16 25.03
CA ILE A 9 5.09 -0.12 24.00
C ILE A 9 6.45 -0.16 24.69
N ASP A 10 7.16 -1.25 24.54
CA ASP A 10 8.49 -1.42 25.11
C ASP A 10 9.55 -0.79 24.20
N VAL A 11 9.53 0.54 24.20
CA VAL A 11 10.49 1.37 23.47
C VAL A 11 11.31 2.12 24.50
N SER A 12 12.63 1.92 24.45
CA SER A 12 13.61 2.57 25.36
C SER A 12 14.08 3.93 24.85
N VAL A 13 13.77 4.29 23.61
CA VAL A 13 14.13 5.58 23.01
C VAL A 13 13.39 6.70 23.71
N LYS A 14 14.09 7.78 24.03
CA LYS A 14 13.48 9.04 24.51
C LYS A 14 13.23 9.94 23.31
N PRO A 15 11.96 10.34 23.03
CA PRO A 15 11.68 11.21 21.89
C PRO A 15 12.26 12.60 22.14
N ARG A 16 12.74 13.23 21.09
CA ARG A 16 13.07 14.65 21.10
C ARG A 16 11.79 15.48 21.20
N THR A 17 11.90 16.77 21.42
CA THR A 17 10.77 17.69 21.33
C THR A 17 10.31 17.82 19.88
N PRO A 18 9.09 17.41 19.52
CA PRO A 18 8.59 17.53 18.17
C PRO A 18 8.18 18.96 17.84
N SER A 19 8.20 19.30 16.56
CA SER A 19 7.56 20.50 16.04
C SER A 19 6.07 20.25 15.76
N ARG A 20 5.23 21.24 16.02
CA ARG A 20 3.82 21.20 15.61
C ARG A 20 3.73 21.37 14.11
N LEU A 21 2.94 20.52 13.46
CA LEU A 21 2.64 20.59 12.03
C LEU A 21 1.19 21.02 11.82
N THR A 22 0.96 21.70 10.72
CA THR A 22 -0.35 22.14 10.25
C THR A 22 -0.60 21.62 8.83
N GLU A 23 -1.77 21.88 8.27
CA GLU A 23 -2.08 21.55 6.87
C GLU A 23 -1.15 22.29 5.87
N ALA A 24 -0.51 23.39 6.28
CA ALA A 24 0.48 24.09 5.47
C ALA A 24 1.74 23.23 5.23
N ASP A 25 2.03 22.29 6.14
CA ASP A 25 3.16 21.38 6.05
C ASP A 25 2.86 20.13 5.20
N SER A 26 1.66 20.02 4.61
CA SER A 26 1.22 18.84 3.85
C SER A 26 2.18 18.43 2.74
N GLY A 27 2.80 19.40 2.05
CA GLY A 27 3.82 19.12 1.03
C GLY A 27 5.10 18.50 1.60
N ALA A 28 5.51 18.89 2.81
CA ALA A 28 6.65 18.29 3.51
C ALA A 28 6.30 16.90 4.04
N MET A 29 5.09 16.73 4.57
CA MET A 29 4.57 15.44 5.03
C MET A 29 4.51 14.44 3.87
N LEU A 30 3.97 14.85 2.72
CA LEU A 30 3.92 14.01 1.51
C LEU A 30 5.31 13.56 1.07
N LYS A 31 6.30 14.46 1.03
CA LYS A 31 7.69 14.12 0.71
C LYS A 31 8.27 13.09 1.70
N ALA A 32 8.02 13.25 2.99
CA ALA A 32 8.47 12.31 4.01
C ALA A 32 7.83 10.93 3.83
N MET A 33 6.56 10.86 3.42
CA MET A 33 5.85 9.61 3.11
C MET A 33 6.38 8.95 1.84
N VAL A 34 6.63 9.71 0.77
CA VAL A 34 7.18 9.21 -0.50
C VAL A 34 8.58 8.62 -0.30
N ASN A 35 9.37 9.17 0.60
CA ASN A 35 10.73 8.70 0.89
C ASN A 35 10.78 7.47 1.80
N ARG A 36 9.65 7.02 2.31
CA ARG A 36 9.55 5.80 3.11
C ARG A 36 10.08 4.58 2.32
N PRO A 37 10.79 3.64 2.97
CA PRO A 37 11.19 2.39 2.31
C PRO A 37 9.96 1.65 1.78
N ARG A 38 9.81 1.58 0.47
CA ARG A 38 8.66 0.96 -0.21
C ARG A 38 8.84 -0.56 -0.32
N LYS A 39 9.00 -1.25 0.78
CA LYS A 39 9.09 -2.72 0.78
C LYS A 39 7.74 -3.42 0.89
N HIS A 40 6.67 -2.66 0.98
CA HIS A 40 5.31 -3.13 1.15
C HIS A 40 4.40 -2.34 0.22
N GLY A 41 3.33 -2.92 -0.24
CA GLY A 41 2.40 -2.36 -1.23
C GLY A 41 1.68 -1.07 -0.84
N ALA A 42 2.40 -0.13 -0.20
CA ALA A 42 1.89 1.19 0.07
C ALA A 42 1.77 1.98 -1.23
N VAL A 43 0.61 2.55 -1.45
CA VAL A 43 0.36 3.50 -2.53
C VAL A 43 0.35 4.89 -1.92
N VAL A 44 1.28 5.73 -2.37
CA VAL A 44 1.30 7.15 -2.02
C VAL A 44 0.88 7.92 -3.27
N ILE A 45 -0.17 8.72 -3.14
CA ILE A 45 -0.58 9.64 -4.21
C ILE A 45 0.25 10.92 -4.02
N ASP A 46 1.14 11.16 -4.98
CA ASP A 46 1.98 12.37 -5.00
C ASP A 46 1.17 13.57 -5.52
N ASN A 47 0.21 14.02 -4.71
CA ASN A 47 -0.61 15.20 -4.99
C ASN A 47 -0.71 16.08 -3.74
N PRO A 48 0.02 17.21 -3.70
CA PRO A 48 0.03 18.11 -2.55
C PRO A 48 -1.34 18.70 -2.21
N GLN A 49 -2.21 18.93 -3.20
CA GLN A 49 -3.55 19.46 -2.99
C GLN A 49 -4.44 18.44 -2.29
N SER A 50 -4.39 17.18 -2.71
CA SER A 50 -5.13 16.10 -2.06
C SER A 50 -4.63 15.89 -0.63
N ALA A 51 -3.32 15.86 -0.42
CA ALA A 51 -2.71 15.72 0.91
C ALA A 51 -3.15 16.84 1.86
N ARG A 52 -3.21 18.09 1.37
CA ARG A 52 -3.71 19.23 2.13
C ARG A 52 -5.20 19.13 2.45
N ALA A 53 -6.01 18.76 1.45
CA ALA A 53 -7.45 18.62 1.61
C ALA A 53 -7.79 17.60 2.69
N GLU A 54 -7.10 16.48 2.74
CA GLU A 54 -7.30 15.48 3.78
C GLU A 54 -6.93 15.95 5.17
N CYS A 55 -5.86 16.72 5.32
CA CYS A 55 -5.54 17.34 6.62
C CYS A 55 -6.63 18.30 7.09
N LEU A 56 -7.30 19.01 6.15
CA LEU A 56 -8.39 19.93 6.46
C LEU A 56 -9.72 19.23 6.73
N LEU A 57 -9.95 18.04 6.15
CA LEU A 57 -11.19 17.27 6.34
C LEU A 57 -11.27 16.60 7.72
N SER A 58 -10.14 16.36 8.37
CA SER A 58 -10.10 15.76 9.70
C SER A 58 -10.28 16.83 10.76
N GLU A 59 -11.47 16.92 11.33
CA GLU A 59 -11.74 17.82 12.47
C GLU A 59 -10.83 17.48 13.66
N ASN A 60 -10.44 18.51 14.43
CA ASN A 60 -9.58 18.36 15.61
C ASN A 60 -8.28 17.60 15.33
N SER A 61 -7.70 17.79 14.15
CA SER A 61 -6.46 17.12 13.75
C SER A 61 -5.24 18.01 13.93
N PHE A 62 -4.10 17.38 14.15
CA PHE A 62 -2.81 18.04 14.24
C PHE A 62 -1.66 17.08 13.95
N GLY A 63 -0.54 17.62 13.52
CA GLY A 63 0.67 16.88 13.31
C GLY A 63 1.76 17.18 14.32
N LEU A 64 2.62 16.21 14.56
CA LEU A 64 3.87 16.33 15.29
C LEU A 64 4.98 15.72 14.45
N GLY A 65 6.09 16.43 14.27
CA GLY A 65 7.15 15.95 13.40
C GLY A 65 8.54 16.45 13.77
N TYR A 66 9.52 15.87 13.15
CA TYR A 66 10.94 16.12 13.38
C TYR A 66 11.61 16.59 12.11
N PHE A 67 12.41 17.63 12.24
CA PHE A 67 13.13 18.23 11.13
C PHE A 67 14.64 18.01 11.25
N SER A 68 15.28 17.85 10.09
CA SER A 68 16.72 18.00 9.91
C SER A 68 16.95 19.23 9.03
N GLY A 69 17.40 20.32 9.64
CA GLY A 69 17.39 21.64 9.00
C GLY A 69 15.97 22.05 8.59
N LYS A 70 15.73 22.20 7.28
CA LYS A 70 14.41 22.56 6.72
C LYS A 70 13.61 21.35 6.23
N THR A 71 14.14 20.14 6.35
CA THR A 71 13.51 18.93 5.82
C THR A 71 12.79 18.18 6.92
N LEU A 72 11.48 17.97 6.76
CA LEU A 72 10.70 17.07 7.60
C LEU A 72 11.15 15.64 7.34
N THR A 73 11.64 14.95 8.35
CA THR A 73 12.21 13.60 8.22
C THR A 73 11.21 12.51 8.57
N HIS A 74 10.43 12.73 9.64
CA HIS A 74 9.40 11.79 10.10
C HIS A 74 8.37 12.53 10.93
N PHE A 75 7.13 12.01 10.95
CA PHE A 75 6.00 12.69 11.57
C PHE A 75 4.86 11.73 11.85
N ILE A 76 3.93 12.18 12.69
CA ILE A 76 2.60 11.64 12.89
C ILE A 76 1.55 12.73 12.66
N TRP A 77 0.38 12.32 12.15
CA TRP A 77 -0.82 13.15 12.05
C TRP A 77 -1.94 12.46 12.81
N LEU A 78 -2.51 13.16 13.77
CA LEU A 78 -3.51 12.64 14.70
C LEU A 78 -4.81 13.40 14.57
N SER A 79 -5.94 12.72 14.72
CA SER A 79 -7.26 13.32 14.95
C SER A 79 -7.78 12.88 16.31
N GLY A 80 -8.48 13.77 17.03
CA GLY A 80 -8.99 13.51 18.37
C GLY A 80 -10.50 13.65 18.44
N GLU A 81 -11.18 12.71 19.14
CA GLU A 81 -12.62 12.79 19.41
C GLU A 81 -12.94 13.69 20.64
N GLY A 82 -11.92 14.23 21.30
CA GLY A 82 -12.04 15.11 22.47
C GLY A 82 -10.67 15.41 23.08
N GLU A 83 -10.64 16.18 24.17
CA GLU A 83 -9.40 16.62 24.82
C GLU A 83 -8.51 15.43 25.24
N HIS A 84 -9.12 14.37 25.76
CA HIS A 84 -8.41 13.20 26.28
C HIS A 84 -8.46 11.98 25.34
N GLY A 85 -9.00 12.12 24.14
CA GLY A 85 -9.11 11.05 23.15
C GLY A 85 -10.45 10.28 23.21
N PRO A 86 -10.60 9.17 22.48
CA PRO A 86 -9.52 8.47 21.75
C PRO A 86 -8.94 9.30 20.62
N TYR A 87 -7.64 9.17 20.38
CA TYR A 87 -6.98 9.74 19.22
C TYR A 87 -6.77 8.66 18.17
N THR A 88 -6.91 9.05 16.91
CA THR A 88 -6.62 8.19 15.76
C THR A 88 -5.35 8.66 15.09
N LEU A 89 -4.41 7.75 14.87
CA LEU A 89 -3.24 8.01 14.04
C LEU A 89 -3.65 7.86 12.58
N GLU A 90 -3.86 9.00 11.92
CA GLU A 90 -4.31 9.06 10.53
C GLU A 90 -3.16 8.81 9.56
N LYS A 91 -2.00 9.43 9.82
CA LYS A 91 -0.82 9.33 8.95
C LYS A 91 0.45 9.21 9.78
N MET A 92 1.42 8.45 9.26
CA MET A 92 2.75 8.31 9.84
C MET A 92 3.77 8.20 8.72
N GLY A 93 4.74 9.12 8.68
CA GLY A 93 5.85 9.09 7.74
C GLY A 93 7.17 8.84 8.45
N TYR A 94 7.97 7.91 7.97
CA TYR A 94 9.33 7.61 8.46
C TYR A 94 10.14 6.94 7.35
N SER A 95 11.47 6.99 7.43
CA SER A 95 12.37 6.42 6.43
C SER A 95 13.22 5.25 6.95
N ASN A 96 13.28 5.05 8.26
CA ASN A 96 14.05 3.97 8.88
C ASN A 96 13.49 3.57 10.25
N GLY A 97 14.05 2.50 10.83
CA GLY A 97 13.60 1.97 12.12
C GLY A 97 13.81 2.91 13.30
N GLU A 98 14.88 3.72 13.31
CA GLU A 98 15.14 4.68 14.40
C GLU A 98 14.05 5.75 14.44
N GLN A 99 13.66 6.27 13.29
CA GLN A 99 12.57 7.23 13.16
C GLN A 99 11.24 6.64 13.61
N LEU A 100 10.93 5.39 13.22
CA LEU A 100 9.73 4.70 13.68
C LEU A 100 9.73 4.55 15.21
N LEU A 101 10.84 4.12 15.79
CA LEU A 101 10.96 3.97 17.24
C LEU A 101 10.79 5.31 17.97
N GLU A 102 11.31 6.40 17.42
CA GLU A 102 11.13 7.74 17.98
C GLU A 102 9.65 8.19 17.91
N LEU A 103 8.93 7.90 16.80
CA LEU A 103 7.49 8.18 16.70
C LEU A 103 6.67 7.33 17.68
N LEU A 104 7.00 6.06 17.86
CA LEU A 104 6.34 5.22 18.86
C LEU A 104 6.63 5.69 20.30
N ALA A 105 7.84 6.16 20.57
CA ALA A 105 8.19 6.77 21.85
C ALA A 105 7.45 8.10 22.07
N LEU A 106 7.26 8.89 21.02
CA LEU A 106 6.43 10.10 21.06
C LEU A 106 4.98 9.76 21.39
N LEU A 107 4.37 8.78 20.70
CA LEU A 107 3.01 8.32 21.03
C LEU A 107 2.91 7.86 22.49
N LYS A 108 3.90 7.09 22.96
CA LYS A 108 3.97 6.66 24.36
C LYS A 108 4.03 7.83 25.33
N SER A 109 4.73 8.92 24.98
CA SER A 109 4.85 10.10 25.85
C SER A 109 3.56 10.92 25.99
N LEU A 110 2.56 10.67 25.12
CA LEU A 110 1.23 11.30 25.23
C LEU A 110 0.32 10.57 26.24
N ALA A 111 0.79 9.50 26.85
CA ALA A 111 -0.01 8.63 27.72
C ALA A 111 -0.54 9.30 28.98
N ASP A 112 0.05 10.42 29.40
CA ASP A 112 -0.42 11.24 30.52
C ASP A 112 -1.61 12.14 30.18
N GLN A 113 -1.85 12.38 28.90
CA GLN A 113 -2.90 13.27 28.41
C GLN A 113 -4.02 12.52 27.68
N ILE A 114 -3.68 11.40 27.01
CA ILE A 114 -4.58 10.65 26.13
C ILE A 114 -4.78 9.25 26.67
N TYR A 115 -6.04 8.83 26.83
CA TYR A 115 -6.34 7.51 27.38
C TYR A 115 -6.30 6.37 26.34
N SER A 116 -6.40 6.67 25.04
CA SER A 116 -6.40 5.66 23.99
C SER A 116 -5.94 6.24 22.66
N ILE A 117 -5.15 5.46 21.92
CA ILE A 117 -4.75 5.76 20.54
C ILE A 117 -5.14 4.58 19.65
N LYS A 118 -5.92 4.87 18.60
CA LYS A 118 -6.20 3.93 17.52
C LYS A 118 -5.14 4.11 16.45
N LEU A 119 -4.52 3.04 16.01
CA LEU A 119 -3.56 3.08 14.91
C LEU A 119 -3.65 1.83 14.06
N ARG A 120 -3.26 1.96 12.80
CA ARG A 120 -2.98 0.82 11.94
C ARG A 120 -1.54 0.40 12.13
N GLU A 121 -1.34 -0.89 12.21
CA GLU A 121 0.00 -1.45 12.31
C GLU A 121 0.79 -1.12 11.04
N PRO A 122 2.03 -0.59 11.17
CA PRO A 122 2.88 -0.40 10.00
C PRO A 122 3.12 -1.75 9.30
N PRO A 123 3.13 -1.78 7.97
CA PRO A 123 3.40 -3.00 7.24
C PRO A 123 4.70 -3.67 7.69
N GLU A 124 4.68 -5.00 7.80
CA GLU A 124 5.79 -5.85 8.23
C GLU A 124 6.29 -5.62 9.67
N ILE A 125 5.65 -4.74 10.44
CA ILE A 125 5.95 -4.51 11.85
C ILE A 125 4.81 -5.05 12.69
N GLN A 126 5.08 -6.05 13.51
CA GLN A 126 4.14 -6.57 14.50
C GLN A 126 4.28 -5.78 15.80
N LEU A 127 3.46 -4.75 15.99
CA LEU A 127 3.50 -3.94 17.21
C LEU A 127 3.21 -4.75 18.47
N GLN A 128 2.48 -5.86 18.36
CA GLN A 128 2.27 -6.80 19.45
C GLN A 128 3.59 -7.27 20.05
N SER A 129 4.61 -7.53 19.22
CA SER A 129 5.94 -7.95 19.66
C SER A 129 6.69 -6.87 20.47
N MET A 130 6.24 -5.63 20.37
CA MET A 130 6.81 -4.47 21.07
C MET A 130 6.02 -4.08 22.32
N LEU A 131 5.02 -4.87 22.72
CA LEU A 131 4.25 -4.63 23.94
C LEU A 131 4.90 -5.36 25.14
N LYS A 132 4.92 -4.71 26.29
CA LYS A 132 5.41 -5.35 27.56
C LYS A 132 4.58 -6.57 27.95
N ARG A 133 3.31 -6.63 27.54
CA ARG A 133 2.39 -7.73 27.83
C ARG A 133 1.66 -8.16 26.55
N PRO A 134 2.36 -8.80 25.59
CA PRO A 134 1.84 -9.12 24.27
C PRO A 134 0.71 -10.16 24.30
N PHE A 135 0.60 -10.94 25.37
CA PHE A 135 -0.38 -12.03 25.52
C PHE A 135 -1.57 -11.65 26.40
N ARG A 136 -1.76 -10.37 26.68
CA ARG A 136 -2.97 -9.94 27.38
C ARG A 136 -4.17 -10.25 26.48
N GLU A 137 -5.18 -10.90 27.08
CA GLU A 137 -6.40 -11.27 26.39
C GLU A 137 -7.04 -10.03 25.73
N GLN A 138 -7.19 -10.08 24.41
CA GLN A 138 -7.97 -9.11 23.67
C GLN A 138 -9.40 -9.64 23.57
N ALA A 139 -10.38 -8.87 23.98
CA ALA A 139 -11.79 -9.24 23.79
C ALA A 139 -12.09 -9.22 22.27
N ILE A 140 -12.11 -10.39 21.66
CA ILE A 140 -12.54 -10.58 20.26
C ILE A 140 -14.06 -10.58 20.17
N ALA A 141 -14.78 -10.67 21.32
CA ALA A 141 -16.22 -10.77 21.37
C ALA A 141 -16.83 -9.58 22.11
N GLU A 142 -17.65 -8.79 21.40
CA GLU A 142 -18.45 -7.72 22.02
C GLU A 142 -19.80 -8.21 22.55
N LYS A 143 -20.37 -9.26 21.97
CA LYS A 143 -21.70 -9.79 22.31
C LYS A 143 -21.67 -11.30 22.45
N GLY A 144 -21.54 -11.78 23.69
CA GLY A 144 -21.57 -13.19 24.00
C GLY A 144 -20.20 -13.90 23.89
N LYS A 145 -20.13 -15.08 24.52
CA LYS A 145 -18.87 -15.84 24.73
C LYS A 145 -18.15 -16.29 23.46
N TYR A 146 -18.84 -16.29 22.31
CA TYR A 146 -18.35 -16.84 21.04
C TYR A 146 -18.61 -15.91 19.84
N TYR A 147 -18.91 -14.63 20.07
CA TYR A 147 -19.13 -13.69 18.98
C TYR A 147 -17.79 -13.24 18.41
N ALA A 148 -17.58 -13.52 17.13
CA ALA A 148 -16.46 -12.97 16.36
C ALA A 148 -17.03 -12.21 15.16
N GLU A 149 -16.64 -10.95 14.98
CA GLU A 149 -17.02 -10.14 13.85
C GLU A 149 -15.79 -9.89 12.97
N GLN A 150 -15.92 -10.22 11.68
CA GLN A 150 -14.94 -9.87 10.66
C GLN A 150 -15.59 -8.96 9.65
N ASN A 151 -15.10 -7.73 9.57
CA ASN A 151 -15.53 -6.75 8.57
C ASN A 151 -14.51 -6.70 7.43
N THR A 152 -14.99 -6.90 6.20
CA THR A 152 -14.16 -6.79 5.00
C THR A 152 -14.58 -5.54 4.24
N TYR A 153 -13.62 -4.66 3.99
CA TYR A 153 -13.85 -3.42 3.26
C TYR A 153 -12.99 -3.37 2.01
N ALA A 154 -13.60 -2.96 0.88
CA ALA A 154 -12.87 -2.59 -0.33
C ALA A 154 -12.64 -1.08 -0.30
N TRP A 155 -11.46 -0.67 0.17
CA TRP A 155 -11.13 0.74 0.39
C TRP A 155 -10.86 1.50 -0.91
N TYR A 156 -10.34 0.83 -1.94
CA TYR A 156 -9.97 1.45 -3.20
C TYR A 156 -9.95 0.43 -4.33
N GLN A 157 -9.98 0.94 -5.54
CA GLN A 157 -9.82 0.18 -6.76
C GLN A 157 -8.58 0.67 -7.51
N LEU A 158 -7.72 -0.24 -7.90
CA LEU A 158 -6.54 0.04 -8.70
C LEU A 158 -6.67 -0.64 -10.06
N ARG A 159 -6.27 0.08 -11.10
CA ARG A 159 -6.24 -0.43 -12.46
C ARG A 159 -4.95 -0.04 -13.15
N ILE A 160 -4.33 -0.98 -13.84
CA ILE A 160 -3.20 -0.72 -14.73
C ILE A 160 -3.71 0.01 -15.97
N LEU A 161 -3.11 1.14 -16.29
CA LEU A 161 -3.41 1.93 -17.48
C LEU A 161 -2.33 1.83 -18.56
N ASP A 162 -1.13 1.33 -18.19
CA ASP A 162 0.01 1.12 -19.07
C ASP A 162 0.85 -0.06 -18.53
N VAL A 163 0.79 -1.19 -19.21
CA VAL A 163 1.50 -2.41 -18.79
C VAL A 163 3.03 -2.24 -18.88
N PRO A 164 3.60 -1.74 -19.98
CA PRO A 164 5.03 -1.47 -20.07
C PRO A 164 5.57 -0.60 -18.94
N VAL A 165 4.92 0.52 -18.65
CA VAL A 165 5.35 1.45 -17.59
C VAL A 165 5.26 0.80 -16.20
N CYS A 166 4.15 0.15 -15.91
CA CYS A 166 3.95 -0.52 -14.62
C CYS A 166 4.96 -1.66 -14.39
N VAL A 167 5.20 -2.48 -15.41
CA VAL A 167 6.18 -3.57 -15.33
C VAL A 167 7.60 -3.03 -15.22
N ALA A 168 7.95 -1.95 -15.91
CA ALA A 168 9.28 -1.33 -15.81
C ALA A 168 9.60 -0.80 -14.39
N ALA A 169 8.56 -0.51 -13.59
CA ALA A 169 8.71 -0.10 -12.19
C ALA A 169 9.03 -1.28 -11.24
N VAL A 170 8.86 -2.52 -11.69
CA VAL A 170 9.17 -3.72 -10.90
C VAL A 170 10.66 -3.99 -10.93
N SER A 171 11.29 -4.09 -9.76
CA SER A 171 12.69 -4.54 -9.60
C SER A 171 12.74 -5.77 -8.71
N PHE A 172 13.38 -6.81 -9.19
CA PHE A 172 13.49 -8.09 -8.50
C PHE A 172 14.93 -8.64 -8.59
N ALA A 173 15.53 -8.89 -7.44
CA ALA A 173 16.93 -9.34 -7.35
C ALA A 173 17.11 -10.88 -7.50
N GLY A 174 16.01 -11.63 -7.62
CA GLY A 174 16.04 -13.08 -7.82
C GLY A 174 16.33 -13.49 -9.26
N PRO A 175 16.24 -14.78 -9.57
CA PRO A 175 16.42 -15.29 -10.93
C PRO A 175 15.44 -14.61 -11.92
N PRO A 176 15.90 -14.18 -13.09
CA PRO A 176 15.03 -13.53 -14.06
C PRO A 176 13.86 -14.44 -14.48
N VAL A 177 12.66 -13.88 -14.53
CA VAL A 177 11.45 -14.59 -14.97
C VAL A 177 11.01 -14.02 -16.31
N ARG A 178 10.88 -14.90 -17.33
CA ARG A 178 10.41 -14.53 -18.67
C ARG A 178 9.14 -15.31 -19.00
N PHE A 179 8.15 -14.63 -19.56
CA PHE A 179 6.88 -15.25 -19.95
C PHE A 179 6.15 -14.39 -20.98
N ASN A 180 5.19 -15.00 -21.64
CA ASN A 180 4.18 -14.32 -22.42
C ASN A 180 3.01 -13.94 -21.50
N LEU A 181 2.46 -12.74 -21.63
CA LEU A 181 1.26 -12.30 -20.93
C LEU A 181 0.15 -12.11 -21.94
N SER A 182 -0.94 -12.84 -21.80
CA SER A 182 -2.18 -12.64 -22.54
C SER A 182 -3.20 -11.98 -21.61
N LEU A 183 -3.53 -10.72 -21.88
CA LEU A 183 -4.32 -9.87 -21.01
C LEU A 183 -5.66 -9.53 -21.63
N THR A 184 -6.76 -9.90 -20.96
CA THR A 184 -8.10 -9.49 -21.33
C THR A 184 -8.47 -8.18 -20.62
N ASP A 185 -9.06 -7.25 -21.36
CA ASP A 185 -9.51 -5.96 -20.85
C ASP A 185 -10.88 -5.62 -21.44
N PRO A 186 -11.92 -5.51 -20.60
CA PRO A 186 -13.27 -5.16 -21.06
C PRO A 186 -13.34 -3.84 -21.84
N VAL A 187 -12.47 -2.86 -21.51
CA VAL A 187 -12.43 -1.60 -22.26
C VAL A 187 -11.95 -1.81 -23.68
N THR A 188 -10.90 -2.62 -23.86
CA THR A 188 -10.39 -2.99 -25.19
C THR A 188 -11.47 -3.70 -26.00
N GLU A 189 -12.20 -4.63 -25.39
CA GLU A 189 -13.28 -5.38 -26.04
C GLU A 189 -14.44 -4.47 -26.47
N ILE A 190 -14.90 -3.59 -25.57
CA ILE A 190 -15.97 -2.63 -25.83
C ILE A 190 -15.59 -1.68 -26.97
N LEU A 191 -14.39 -1.12 -26.92
CA LEU A 191 -13.95 -0.14 -27.94
C LEU A 191 -13.67 -0.78 -29.30
N ASN A 192 -13.20 -2.02 -29.34
CA ASN A 192 -13.07 -2.77 -30.58
C ASN A 192 -14.44 -3.04 -31.25
N THR A 193 -15.49 -3.17 -30.42
CA THR A 193 -16.85 -3.36 -30.90
C THR A 193 -17.53 -2.03 -31.31
N ALA A 194 -17.20 -0.95 -30.59
CA ALA A 194 -17.80 0.38 -30.74
C ALA A 194 -16.98 1.30 -31.68
N LYS A 195 -16.69 0.86 -32.91
CA LYS A 195 -15.89 1.59 -33.91
C LYS A 195 -16.30 3.04 -34.18
N GLN A 196 -17.49 3.47 -33.78
CA GLN A 196 -18.00 4.82 -34.05
C GLN A 196 -17.71 5.85 -32.96
N VAL A 197 -17.35 5.45 -31.73
CA VAL A 197 -17.16 6.37 -30.59
C VAL A 197 -15.79 7.00 -30.60
N THR A 198 -14.78 6.31 -31.11
CA THR A 198 -13.37 6.72 -31.08
C THR A 198 -13.00 7.73 -32.19
N ALA A 199 -13.83 7.90 -33.22
CA ALA A 199 -13.50 8.74 -34.38
C ALA A 199 -13.35 10.25 -34.08
N LYS A 200 -13.78 10.71 -32.90
CA LYS A 200 -13.71 12.12 -32.48
C LYS A 200 -12.54 12.46 -31.55
N ILE A 201 -11.85 11.45 -31.05
CA ILE A 201 -10.73 11.64 -30.10
C ILE A 201 -9.44 11.31 -30.85
N LYS A 202 -8.56 12.28 -30.95
CA LYS A 202 -7.21 12.05 -31.48
C LYS A 202 -6.43 11.19 -30.50
N GLU A 203 -6.12 9.96 -30.87
CA GLU A 203 -5.41 8.97 -30.03
C GLU A 203 -6.15 8.60 -28.72
N PRO A 204 -7.34 8.01 -28.79
CA PRO A 204 -8.05 7.57 -27.60
C PRO A 204 -7.28 6.44 -26.92
N TRP A 205 -7.25 6.44 -25.55
CA TRP A 205 -6.80 5.28 -24.81
C TRP A 205 -7.79 4.12 -25.01
N THR A 206 -7.28 2.98 -25.49
CA THR A 206 -8.11 1.84 -25.91
C THR A 206 -8.06 0.66 -24.94
N GLY A 207 -7.65 0.89 -23.70
CA GLY A 207 -7.42 -0.18 -22.73
C GLY A 207 -6.02 -0.78 -22.84
N VAL A 208 -5.81 -1.87 -22.11
CA VAL A 208 -4.51 -2.56 -22.03
C VAL A 208 -4.60 -4.04 -22.42
N GLY A 209 -5.71 -4.47 -22.99
CA GLY A 209 -5.88 -5.83 -23.50
C GLY A 209 -4.93 -6.14 -24.64
N GLY A 210 -4.39 -7.34 -24.68
CA GLY A 210 -3.47 -7.79 -25.72
C GLY A 210 -2.39 -8.73 -25.20
N ASP A 211 -1.46 -9.07 -26.09
CA ASP A 211 -0.36 -9.98 -25.80
C ASP A 211 0.93 -9.21 -25.57
N TYR A 212 1.66 -9.60 -24.53
CA TYR A 212 2.90 -8.95 -24.14
C TYR A 212 4.03 -9.98 -23.97
N SER A 213 5.22 -9.62 -24.39
CA SER A 213 6.45 -10.29 -23.96
C SER A 213 6.95 -9.60 -22.69
N VAL A 214 7.13 -10.37 -21.61
CA VAL A 214 7.49 -9.86 -20.28
C VAL A 214 8.80 -10.48 -19.82
N ALA A 215 9.68 -9.65 -19.27
CA ALA A 215 10.90 -10.07 -18.60
C ALA A 215 11.00 -9.30 -17.25
N LEU A 216 11.05 -10.04 -16.16
CA LEU A 216 11.19 -9.52 -14.79
C LEU A 216 12.60 -9.79 -14.27
N GLY A 217 13.17 -8.83 -13.57
CA GLY A 217 14.49 -8.92 -12.98
C GLY A 217 14.90 -7.60 -12.33
N THR A 218 16.18 -7.36 -12.21
CA THR A 218 16.70 -6.06 -11.71
C THR A 218 16.31 -4.88 -12.59
N LYS A 219 16.08 -5.13 -13.88
CA LYS A 219 15.48 -4.20 -14.86
C LYS A 219 14.36 -4.96 -15.57
N SER A 220 13.13 -4.72 -15.17
CA SER A 220 11.98 -5.36 -15.78
C SER A 220 11.50 -4.60 -17.00
N LYS A 221 10.89 -5.32 -17.93
CA LYS A 221 10.30 -4.75 -19.14
C LYS A 221 9.12 -5.58 -19.63
N ALA A 222 8.14 -4.90 -20.19
CA ALA A 222 7.09 -5.52 -20.99
C ALA A 222 6.97 -4.80 -22.34
N ARG A 223 6.56 -5.52 -23.35
CA ARG A 223 6.33 -4.98 -24.68
C ARG A 223 5.07 -5.63 -25.26
N LEU A 224 4.16 -4.80 -25.75
CA LEU A 224 3.01 -5.26 -26.52
C LEU A 224 3.52 -5.86 -27.85
N VAL A 225 3.03 -7.02 -28.18
CA VAL A 225 3.38 -7.77 -29.39
C VAL A 225 2.12 -8.33 -30.04
N SER A 226 2.18 -8.58 -31.34
CA SER A 226 1.11 -9.37 -31.99
C SER A 226 1.25 -10.86 -31.61
N ALA A 227 0.14 -11.56 -31.56
CA ALA A 227 0.09 -12.95 -31.09
C ALA A 227 1.03 -13.90 -31.87
N ASP A 228 1.28 -13.62 -33.16
CA ASP A 228 2.20 -14.35 -34.01
C ASP A 228 3.67 -14.15 -33.63
N LYS A 229 4.00 -13.09 -32.88
CA LYS A 229 5.36 -12.73 -32.44
C LYS A 229 5.65 -13.16 -30.98
N LEU A 230 4.71 -13.84 -30.33
CA LEU A 230 4.98 -14.42 -29.03
C LEU A 230 6.02 -15.54 -29.13
N ASP A 231 6.94 -15.58 -28.18
CA ASP A 231 7.91 -16.65 -28.07
C ASP A 231 7.24 -17.93 -27.56
N LYS A 232 6.98 -18.89 -28.46
CA LYS A 232 6.31 -20.15 -28.16
C LYS A 232 7.09 -21.05 -27.19
N THR A 233 8.35 -20.77 -26.93
CA THR A 233 9.17 -21.51 -25.96
C THR A 233 8.95 -21.04 -24.52
N LEU A 234 8.38 -19.84 -24.34
CA LEU A 234 8.10 -19.29 -23.02
C LEU A 234 6.70 -19.70 -22.54
N PRO A 235 6.54 -19.88 -21.22
CA PRO A 235 5.22 -20.11 -20.64
C PRO A 235 4.34 -18.87 -20.81
N THR A 236 3.03 -19.08 -20.89
CA THR A 236 2.04 -18.00 -20.99
C THR A 236 1.27 -17.85 -19.69
N LEU A 237 1.16 -16.62 -19.21
CA LEU A 237 0.26 -16.16 -18.17
C LEU A 237 -0.96 -15.54 -18.82
N SER A 238 -2.16 -16.05 -18.56
CA SER A 238 -3.41 -15.51 -19.06
C SER A 238 -4.28 -15.05 -17.92
N CYS A 239 -4.78 -13.81 -17.96
CA CYS A 239 -5.66 -13.26 -16.94
C CYS A 239 -6.37 -11.98 -17.41
N SER A 240 -7.32 -11.51 -16.60
CA SER A 240 -7.92 -10.18 -16.78
C SER A 240 -6.97 -9.07 -16.29
N VAL A 241 -7.22 -7.85 -16.75
CA VAL A 241 -6.51 -6.65 -16.24
C VAL A 241 -6.70 -6.48 -14.73
N ASN A 242 -7.85 -6.87 -14.19
CA ASN A 242 -8.13 -6.80 -12.76
C ASN A 242 -7.23 -7.77 -11.99
N THR A 243 -7.14 -9.01 -12.45
CA THR A 243 -6.29 -10.04 -11.85
C THR A 243 -4.81 -9.66 -11.95
N PHE A 244 -4.38 -9.15 -13.11
CA PHE A 244 -3.00 -8.70 -13.29
C PHE A 244 -2.68 -7.48 -12.42
N SER A 245 -3.61 -6.55 -12.22
CA SER A 245 -3.45 -5.45 -11.27
C SER A 245 -3.23 -5.97 -9.85
N ARG A 246 -4.04 -6.93 -9.39
CA ARG A 246 -3.87 -7.55 -8.06
C ARG A 246 -2.53 -8.26 -7.91
N LEU A 247 -2.06 -8.95 -8.96
CA LEU A 247 -0.75 -9.60 -8.97
C LEU A 247 0.38 -8.57 -8.86
N LEU A 248 0.39 -7.58 -9.73
CA LEU A 248 1.45 -6.58 -9.83
C LEU A 248 1.58 -5.73 -8.56
N TRP A 249 0.46 -5.45 -7.90
CA TRP A 249 0.44 -4.72 -6.62
C TRP A 249 0.66 -5.62 -5.40
N GLY A 250 0.89 -6.92 -5.60
CA GLY A 250 1.16 -7.87 -4.52
C GLY A 250 0.00 -8.09 -3.56
N VAL A 251 -1.24 -7.88 -4.01
CA VAL A 251 -2.45 -8.09 -3.20
C VAL A 251 -2.60 -9.56 -2.82
N ALA A 252 -2.25 -10.45 -3.74
CA ALA A 252 -2.18 -11.88 -3.49
C ALA A 252 -1.11 -12.53 -4.38
N PRO A 253 -0.48 -13.63 -3.96
CA PRO A 253 0.47 -14.36 -4.77
C PRO A 253 -0.19 -14.97 -6.02
N ALA A 254 0.60 -15.20 -7.06
CA ALA A 254 0.11 -15.76 -8.32
C ALA A 254 -0.58 -17.12 -8.12
N THR A 255 -0.05 -17.96 -7.23
CA THR A 255 -0.66 -19.25 -6.87
C THR A 255 -2.06 -19.10 -6.27
N SER A 256 -2.30 -18.08 -5.44
CA SER A 256 -3.62 -17.79 -4.88
C SER A 256 -4.57 -17.21 -5.91
N LEU A 257 -4.09 -16.29 -6.77
CA LEU A 257 -4.91 -15.71 -7.84
C LEU A 257 -5.31 -16.72 -8.90
N ALA A 258 -4.53 -17.78 -9.08
CA ALA A 258 -4.93 -18.90 -9.94
C ALA A 258 -6.16 -19.66 -9.40
N ILE A 259 -6.38 -19.63 -8.09
CA ILE A 259 -7.55 -20.25 -7.45
C ILE A 259 -8.75 -19.31 -7.44
N SER A 260 -8.53 -18.04 -7.06
CA SER A 260 -9.61 -17.12 -6.73
C SER A 260 -10.02 -16.19 -7.88
N ASP A 261 -9.13 -15.91 -8.84
CA ASP A 261 -9.30 -14.83 -9.82
C ASP A 261 -9.11 -15.26 -11.28
N GLY A 262 -9.11 -16.56 -11.55
CA GLY A 262 -9.03 -17.10 -12.90
C GLY A 262 -7.70 -16.85 -13.61
N LEU A 263 -6.62 -16.59 -12.88
CA LEU A 263 -5.28 -16.51 -13.45
C LEU A 263 -4.84 -17.90 -13.91
N GLN A 264 -4.40 -18.01 -15.15
CA GLN A 264 -4.00 -19.27 -15.77
C GLN A 264 -2.52 -19.21 -16.19
N ALA A 265 -1.73 -20.14 -15.71
CA ALA A 265 -0.34 -20.31 -16.11
C ALA A 265 0.15 -21.72 -15.70
N PRO A 266 1.24 -22.22 -16.31
CA PRO A 266 1.92 -23.42 -15.80
C PRO A 266 2.36 -23.22 -14.34
N HIS A 267 2.22 -24.25 -13.52
CA HIS A 267 2.51 -24.17 -12.06
C HIS A 267 3.91 -23.64 -11.74
N GLY A 268 4.92 -24.04 -12.53
CA GLY A 268 6.29 -23.51 -12.36
C GLY A 268 6.41 -22.00 -12.55
N LEU A 269 5.60 -21.41 -13.45
CA LEU A 269 5.56 -19.96 -13.62
C LEU A 269 4.88 -19.29 -12.43
N LEU A 270 3.78 -19.85 -11.92
CA LEU A 270 3.09 -19.32 -10.73
C LEU A 270 4.04 -19.25 -9.54
N LEU A 271 4.76 -20.32 -9.25
CA LEU A 271 5.74 -20.36 -8.16
C LEU A 271 6.90 -19.36 -8.37
N ALA A 272 7.34 -19.16 -9.61
CA ALA A 272 8.39 -18.19 -9.92
C ALA A 272 7.91 -16.74 -9.75
N LEU A 273 6.62 -16.46 -9.92
CA LEU A 273 6.04 -15.11 -9.79
C LEU A 273 5.73 -14.73 -8.33
N ASP A 274 5.44 -15.67 -7.46
CA ASP A 274 5.09 -15.41 -6.06
C ASP A 274 6.15 -14.54 -5.33
N PRO A 275 7.45 -14.81 -5.41
CA PRO A 275 8.46 -13.97 -4.76
C PRO A 275 8.70 -12.63 -5.45
N VAL A 276 8.36 -12.51 -6.75
CA VAL A 276 8.60 -11.27 -7.54
C VAL A 276 7.71 -10.13 -7.07
N PHE A 277 6.44 -10.44 -6.87
CA PHE A 277 5.41 -9.46 -6.49
C PHE A 277 5.08 -9.52 -5.00
N LYS A 278 5.98 -10.09 -4.20
CA LYS A 278 5.82 -10.15 -2.75
C LYS A 278 6.01 -8.75 -2.16
N THR A 279 4.93 -8.04 -2.10
CA THR A 279 4.77 -6.83 -1.30
C THR A 279 4.10 -7.21 0.01
N GLY A 280 4.25 -6.39 1.06
CA GLY A 280 3.63 -6.67 2.36
C GLY A 280 2.11 -6.88 2.26
N PRO A 281 1.51 -7.50 3.26
CA PRO A 281 0.19 -8.13 3.17
C PRO A 281 -0.98 -7.17 2.91
N ASN A 282 -0.79 -5.87 3.06
CA ASN A 282 -1.84 -4.89 2.78
C ASN A 282 -1.24 -3.66 2.12
N PRO A 283 -1.71 -3.27 0.94
CA PRO A 283 -1.43 -1.93 0.45
C PRO A 283 -2.00 -0.95 1.48
N VAL A 284 -1.13 -0.20 2.10
CA VAL A 284 -1.54 0.88 2.99
C VAL A 284 -1.77 2.10 2.11
N TRP A 285 -2.99 2.59 2.14
CA TRP A 285 -3.35 3.83 1.52
C TRP A 285 -2.83 4.96 2.40
N ASP A 286 -1.75 5.56 1.99
CA ASP A 286 -1.18 6.75 2.61
C ASP A 286 -1.42 7.92 1.65
N PHE A 287 -2.37 8.74 1.97
CA PHE A 287 -2.56 10.02 1.31
C PHE A 287 -1.66 11.07 1.89
#